data_b5cd30076b92f37bb0874fb51bde92fa
#
_entry.id   b5cd30076b92f37bb0874fb51bde92fa
#
_cell.length_a   1.000
_cell.length_b   1.000
_cell.length_c   1.000
_cell.angle_alpha   90.00
_cell.angle_beta   90.00
_cell.angle_gamma   90.00
#
_symmetry.space_group_name_H-M   'P 1'
#
loop_
_entity.id
_entity.type
_entity.pdbx_description
1 polymer ?
#
loop_
_entity_poly.entity_id
_entity_poly.type
_entity_poly.pdbx_seq_one_letter_code
_entity_poly.pdbx_strand_id
1 'polypeptide(L)'
;MSGFFGVLRPDGAAIDQQWLAQLAAQLSFRGPHGTNIRAQDGLGCSFAFLQTEPGRQAPQQPVTLDGRFWLLGHVRLDARDALLRRLSGSGRSPVQDATDEDLLLLAWRQWGEVSLKHLLGDFSFALWDIAEKQLWCARDFIGAHPFFYAHAAGALYFSDTLQDLRAVPEISTQLDDLFIGDFLLDGVCADPTRTVYAGIRRLAPGHLLKFDGGHIAVKRFLQLPIEEPLHLRRPEEYTEAYRELLLQAVRDRMPDAAASLYLSGGLDSGSVCAIAAQLAAPCGHRERLKAFTISWQPLFDDPEPRFATLTAQHLELTHEVLEDARFVPYEPQKTGAATTPEPSPEAFLARTGRLFQRIASHARVVLSGDGGDDVLTGRAWPYFLYLQKRGDWSGIVRTFGGYFWTHGKIPPPRGGFRTRLRRLLIGRDDRQGYPTWIANDFERRVRLKDRWRQRRNASVYEHPIHPQAYASLHSAYWAGVLEGEDAGWIGVPLEARAPLLDLRLLQFLLRLPPVPWCANKELARKAMKGYLPDAVLHRPKTPLVMDPLEACQQKQAWTPVTSEPPEGILPYVNWMKYIETLEQVKGSLSLEILCPVSLAHWLKDIENGGGIK
;
A
#
# COMPACT_ATOMS: atom_id res chain seq x y z
N MET A 1 -2.20 -0.19 13.73
CA MET A 1 -0.92 -0.91 13.66
C MET A 1 -0.05 -0.44 14.80
N SER A 2 0.64 -1.37 15.49
CA SER A 2 1.64 -1.02 16.52
C SER A 2 2.66 -0.04 15.95
N GLY A 3 3.47 0.59 16.78
CA GLY A 3 4.53 1.50 16.33
C GLY A 3 5.87 1.13 16.93
N PHE A 4 6.96 1.38 16.23
CA PHE A 4 8.30 1.16 16.77
C PHE A 4 9.31 2.22 16.33
N PHE A 5 10.27 2.46 17.20
CA PHE A 5 11.47 3.24 16.93
C PHE A 5 12.69 2.48 17.47
N GLY A 6 13.81 2.57 16.74
CA GLY A 6 15.06 2.00 17.19
C GLY A 6 16.27 2.87 16.81
N VAL A 7 17.30 2.79 17.63
CA VAL A 7 18.61 3.37 17.35
C VAL A 7 19.70 2.37 17.72
N LEU A 8 20.66 2.20 16.82
CA LEU A 8 21.86 1.39 17.06
C LEU A 8 23.11 2.23 16.95
N ARG A 9 23.89 2.27 18.03
CA ARG A 9 25.23 2.87 18.11
C ARG A 9 26.27 1.77 18.13
N PRO A 10 27.04 1.55 17.06
CA PRO A 10 28.02 0.45 16.97
C PRO A 10 29.16 0.55 18.00
N ASP A 11 29.45 1.76 18.47
CA ASP A 11 30.44 2.04 19.51
C ASP A 11 29.98 1.63 20.93
N GLY A 12 28.73 1.18 21.07
CA GLY A 12 28.14 0.81 22.37
C GLY A 12 27.80 1.98 23.27
N ALA A 13 27.84 3.23 22.75
CA ALA A 13 27.54 4.41 23.57
C ALA A 13 26.11 4.34 24.15
N ALA A 14 25.98 4.76 25.41
CA ALA A 14 24.74 4.73 26.14
C ALA A 14 23.66 5.58 25.44
N ILE A 15 22.42 5.09 25.47
CA ILE A 15 21.27 5.74 24.91
C ILE A 15 20.38 6.24 26.05
N ASP A 16 19.95 7.49 25.95
CA ASP A 16 19.10 8.11 26.96
C ASP A 16 17.70 7.46 27.01
N GLN A 17 17.39 6.84 28.14
CA GLN A 17 16.10 6.20 28.37
C GLN A 17 14.95 7.23 28.45
N GLN A 18 15.20 8.44 28.94
CA GLN A 18 14.18 9.49 29.01
C GLN A 18 13.77 9.93 27.62
N TRP A 19 14.74 10.10 26.73
CA TRP A 19 14.47 10.39 25.31
C TRP A 19 13.68 9.27 24.63
N LEU A 20 14.05 7.99 24.84
CA LEU A 20 13.28 6.85 24.31
C LEU A 20 11.85 6.81 24.85
N ALA A 21 11.64 7.19 26.13
CA ALA A 21 10.30 7.26 26.70
C ALA A 21 9.45 8.37 26.06
N GLN A 22 10.04 9.50 25.69
CA GLN A 22 9.35 10.56 24.95
C GLN A 22 8.92 10.06 23.56
N LEU A 23 9.78 9.36 22.83
CA LEU A 23 9.43 8.74 21.54
C LEU A 23 8.34 7.68 21.69
N ALA A 24 8.41 6.82 22.72
CA ALA A 24 7.35 5.85 23.00
C ALA A 24 6.00 6.53 23.26
N ALA A 25 6.00 7.65 23.95
CA ALA A 25 4.78 8.43 24.17
C ALA A 25 4.22 9.02 22.85
N GLN A 26 5.08 9.48 21.95
CA GLN A 26 4.69 9.94 20.62
C GLN A 26 4.06 8.82 19.78
N LEU A 27 4.60 7.58 19.86
CA LEU A 27 4.07 6.41 19.18
C LEU A 27 2.72 5.90 19.74
N SER A 28 2.29 6.35 20.91
CA SER A 28 1.10 5.82 21.61
C SER A 28 -0.20 5.95 20.79
N PHE A 29 -0.30 6.91 19.86
CA PHE A 29 -1.47 7.03 18.98
C PHE A 29 -1.61 5.83 18.03
N ARG A 30 -0.51 5.16 17.67
CA ARG A 30 -0.49 3.92 16.87
C ARG A 30 -0.85 2.71 17.71
N GLY A 31 -0.28 2.61 18.91
CA GLY A 31 -0.43 1.49 19.82
C GLY A 31 -0.93 1.88 21.20
N PRO A 32 -2.25 2.15 21.36
CA PRO A 32 -2.79 2.66 22.62
C PRO A 32 -2.88 1.63 23.75
N HIS A 33 -2.50 0.35 23.49
CA HIS A 33 -2.70 -0.74 24.45
C HIS A 33 -1.45 -1.05 25.28
N GLY A 34 -0.40 -0.27 25.14
CA GLY A 34 0.82 -0.35 25.95
C GLY A 34 2.05 0.12 25.19
N THR A 35 3.00 0.64 25.95
CA THR A 35 4.31 1.05 25.41
C THR A 35 5.41 0.41 26.24
N ASN A 36 6.53 0.07 25.62
CA ASN A 36 7.74 -0.34 26.32
C ASN A 36 9.00 0.25 25.66
N ILE A 37 10.05 0.36 26.46
CA ILE A 37 11.35 0.85 26.05
C ILE A 37 12.43 -0.11 26.51
N ARG A 38 13.52 -0.20 25.75
CA ARG A 38 14.72 -0.91 26.14
C ARG A 38 15.95 -0.15 25.65
N ALA A 39 16.96 -0.06 26.50
CA ALA A 39 18.28 0.46 26.15
C ALA A 39 19.34 -0.47 26.71
N GLN A 40 20.15 -1.07 25.85
CA GLN A 40 21.22 -1.99 26.23
C GLN A 40 22.25 -2.11 25.10
N ASP A 41 23.55 -2.11 25.44
CA ASP A 41 24.64 -2.42 24.52
C ASP A 41 24.62 -1.63 23.20
N GLY A 42 24.34 -0.33 23.28
CA GLY A 42 24.23 0.55 22.11
C GLY A 42 22.94 0.43 21.30
N LEU A 43 22.05 -0.52 21.64
CA LEU A 43 20.70 -0.59 21.09
C LEU A 43 19.72 0.12 22.01
N GLY A 44 18.96 1.07 21.47
CA GLY A 44 17.79 1.67 22.11
C GLY A 44 16.56 1.45 21.27
N CYS A 45 15.43 1.15 21.89
CA CYS A 45 14.18 0.97 21.18
C CYS A 45 12.98 1.37 22.02
N SER A 46 11.93 1.80 21.30
CA SER A 46 10.60 2.08 21.81
C SER A 46 9.59 1.29 20.98
N PHE A 47 8.55 0.79 21.64
CA PHE A 47 7.48 0.04 21.00
C PHE A 47 6.13 0.47 21.59
N ALA A 48 5.12 0.68 20.73
CA ALA A 48 3.74 0.94 21.09
C ALA A 48 2.84 -0.15 20.51
N PHE A 49 2.09 -0.83 21.35
CA PHE A 49 1.33 -2.02 20.98
C PHE A 49 -0.13 -1.70 20.61
N LEU A 50 -0.56 -2.15 19.44
CA LEU A 50 -1.96 -2.24 19.04
C LEU A 50 -2.43 -3.69 19.18
N GLN A 51 -3.37 -3.91 20.08
CA GLN A 51 -3.99 -5.23 20.26
C GLN A 51 -5.01 -5.48 19.14
N THR A 52 -4.72 -6.45 18.29
CA THR A 52 -5.61 -6.89 17.20
C THR A 52 -6.33 -8.20 17.54
N GLU A 53 -5.80 -8.95 18.52
CA GLU A 53 -6.36 -10.21 19.02
C GLU A 53 -6.73 -10.10 20.50
N PRO A 54 -7.94 -10.50 20.92
CA PRO A 54 -8.32 -10.50 22.34
C PRO A 54 -7.46 -11.45 23.14
N GLY A 55 -7.12 -11.03 24.37
CA GLY A 55 -6.36 -11.88 25.29
C GLY A 55 -4.88 -12.02 24.97
N ARG A 56 -4.40 -11.57 23.80
CA ARG A 56 -2.96 -11.50 23.52
C ARG A 56 -2.35 -10.41 24.38
N GLN A 57 -1.45 -10.81 25.27
CA GLN A 57 -0.66 -9.84 26.04
C GLN A 57 0.23 -9.03 25.11
N ALA A 58 0.46 -7.77 25.45
CA ALA A 58 1.40 -6.92 24.73
C ALA A 58 2.77 -7.61 24.70
N PRO A 59 3.32 -7.93 23.50
CA PRO A 59 4.66 -8.49 23.44
C PRO A 59 5.64 -7.47 24.00
N GLN A 60 6.52 -7.93 24.88
CA GLN A 60 7.61 -7.07 25.35
C GLN A 60 8.67 -7.03 24.25
N GLN A 61 8.47 -6.18 23.27
CA GLN A 61 9.47 -5.97 22.24
C GLN A 61 10.61 -5.06 22.73
N PRO A 62 11.86 -5.32 22.28
CA PRO A 62 12.25 -6.37 21.34
C PRO A 62 12.16 -7.77 21.94
N VAL A 63 11.71 -8.74 21.13
CA VAL A 63 11.54 -10.16 21.51
C VAL A 63 12.83 -10.93 21.24
N THR A 64 13.13 -11.91 22.09
CA THR A 64 14.24 -12.84 21.90
C THR A 64 13.89 -14.24 22.42
N LEU A 65 14.43 -15.29 21.78
CA LEU A 65 14.29 -16.68 22.24
C LEU A 65 15.48 -17.17 23.03
N ASP A 66 16.67 -16.67 22.77
CA ASP A 66 17.93 -17.18 23.32
C ASP A 66 18.90 -16.07 23.78
N GLY A 67 18.46 -14.82 23.76
CA GLY A 67 19.27 -13.64 24.11
C GLY A 67 20.28 -13.21 23.05
N ARG A 68 20.45 -13.98 21.97
CA ARG A 68 21.34 -13.60 20.85
C ARG A 68 20.66 -12.70 19.84
N PHE A 69 19.51 -13.14 19.31
CA PHE A 69 18.75 -12.38 18.31
C PHE A 69 17.62 -11.62 18.98
N TRP A 70 17.55 -10.32 18.73
CA TRP A 70 16.53 -9.42 19.26
C TRP A 70 15.72 -8.83 18.12
N LEU A 71 14.42 -9.09 18.11
CA LEU A 71 13.48 -8.70 17.07
C LEU A 71 12.60 -7.55 17.54
N LEU A 72 12.54 -6.48 16.75
CA LEU A 72 11.66 -5.32 16.94
C LEU A 72 10.89 -5.03 15.64
N GLY A 73 9.59 -4.90 15.71
CA GLY A 73 8.78 -4.48 14.54
C GLY A 73 7.44 -5.19 14.43
N HIS A 74 6.89 -5.16 13.22
CA HIS A 74 5.64 -5.81 12.86
C HIS A 74 5.91 -7.16 12.23
N VAL A 75 5.24 -8.18 12.71
CA VAL A 75 5.30 -9.53 12.12
C VAL A 75 3.91 -10.16 12.19
N ARG A 76 3.35 -10.43 11.03
CA ARG A 76 2.14 -11.24 10.83
C ARG A 76 2.43 -12.27 9.73
N LEU A 77 2.39 -13.54 10.09
CA LEU A 77 2.74 -14.64 9.18
C LEU A 77 1.51 -15.39 8.69
N ASP A 78 1.46 -15.58 7.38
CA ASP A 78 0.52 -16.44 6.69
C ASP A 78 1.06 -17.87 6.59
N ALA A 79 0.19 -18.84 6.31
CA ALA A 79 0.54 -20.25 6.10
C ALA A 79 1.42 -20.82 7.23
N ARG A 80 1.14 -20.47 8.49
CA ARG A 80 1.90 -20.85 9.69
C ARG A 80 2.19 -22.36 9.76
N ASP A 81 1.19 -23.21 9.47
CA ASP A 81 1.36 -24.68 9.49
C ASP A 81 2.42 -25.17 8.49
N ALA A 82 2.52 -24.53 7.33
CA ALA A 82 3.54 -24.87 6.34
C ALA A 82 4.95 -24.49 6.84
N LEU A 83 5.09 -23.33 7.48
CA LEU A 83 6.35 -22.90 8.09
C LEU A 83 6.73 -23.81 9.26
N LEU A 84 5.79 -24.13 10.15
CA LEU A 84 5.98 -25.07 11.26
C LEU A 84 6.47 -26.44 10.78
N ARG A 85 5.85 -27.01 9.74
CA ARG A 85 6.31 -28.30 9.16
C ARG A 85 7.75 -28.24 8.66
N ARG A 86 8.14 -27.13 8.02
CA ARG A 86 9.53 -26.93 7.55
C ARG A 86 10.52 -26.81 8.71
N LEU A 87 10.15 -26.10 9.77
CA LEU A 87 10.97 -25.96 10.98
C LEU A 87 11.08 -27.29 11.74
N SER A 88 10.01 -28.08 11.83
CA SER A 88 9.99 -29.37 12.53
C SER A 88 10.85 -30.45 11.84
N GLY A 89 10.97 -30.41 10.51
CA GLY A 89 11.83 -31.35 9.75
C GLY A 89 13.32 -31.27 10.10
N SER A 90 13.74 -30.28 10.89
CA SER A 90 15.12 -30.09 11.39
C SER A 90 15.39 -30.63 12.81
N GLY A 91 14.46 -31.40 13.36
CA GLY A 91 14.68 -32.11 14.64
C GLY A 91 14.34 -31.35 15.93
N ARG A 92 13.72 -30.16 15.81
CA ARG A 92 13.13 -29.42 16.93
C ARG A 92 11.65 -29.22 16.69
N SER A 93 10.78 -29.70 17.57
CA SER A 93 9.35 -29.41 17.55
C SER A 93 9.15 -27.93 17.92
N PRO A 94 8.63 -27.07 17.01
CA PRO A 94 8.19 -25.75 17.41
C PRO A 94 7.03 -25.88 18.40
N VAL A 95 6.99 -25.00 19.38
CA VAL A 95 5.90 -24.96 20.36
C VAL A 95 4.61 -24.61 19.61
N GLN A 96 3.55 -25.35 19.87
CA GLN A 96 2.26 -25.21 19.18
C GLN A 96 1.65 -23.78 19.35
N ASP A 97 2.03 -23.11 20.45
CA ASP A 97 1.59 -21.74 20.80
C ASP A 97 2.62 -20.65 20.44
N ALA A 98 3.60 -20.95 19.56
CA ALA A 98 4.62 -19.97 19.14
C ALA A 98 3.95 -18.76 18.47
N THR A 99 4.38 -17.55 18.83
CA THR A 99 3.94 -16.31 18.18
C THR A 99 4.55 -16.18 16.78
N ASP A 100 4.10 -15.23 15.97
CA ASP A 100 4.69 -14.97 14.65
C ASP A 100 6.15 -14.51 14.79
N GLU A 101 6.43 -13.71 15.82
CA GLU A 101 7.77 -13.27 16.18
C GLU A 101 8.68 -14.48 16.54
N ASP A 102 8.15 -15.44 17.30
CA ASP A 102 8.90 -16.66 17.66
C ASP A 102 9.22 -17.50 16.43
N LEU A 103 8.24 -17.66 15.52
CA LEU A 103 8.41 -18.40 14.26
C LEU A 103 9.44 -17.75 13.36
N LEU A 104 9.45 -16.41 13.27
CA LEU A 104 10.45 -15.66 12.52
C LEU A 104 11.84 -15.86 13.14
N LEU A 105 11.97 -15.72 14.45
CA LEU A 105 13.26 -15.94 15.16
C LEU A 105 13.77 -17.36 14.98
N LEU A 106 12.91 -18.38 15.05
CA LEU A 106 13.26 -19.78 14.79
C LEU A 106 13.73 -19.98 13.35
N ALA A 107 13.00 -19.40 12.37
CA ALA A 107 13.36 -19.45 10.96
C ALA A 107 14.70 -18.76 10.68
N TRP A 108 14.91 -17.57 11.29
CA TRP A 108 16.17 -16.84 11.16
C TRP A 108 17.34 -17.61 11.75
N ARG A 109 17.17 -18.15 12.93
CA ARG A 109 18.22 -18.97 13.59
C ARG A 109 18.60 -20.19 12.76
N GLN A 110 17.65 -20.78 12.04
CA GLN A 110 17.89 -21.98 11.24
C GLN A 110 18.47 -21.68 9.87
N TRP A 111 18.00 -20.62 9.19
CA TRP A 111 18.29 -20.34 7.78
C TRP A 111 18.94 -18.98 7.53
N GLY A 112 19.12 -18.15 8.56
CA GLY A 112 19.60 -16.78 8.41
C GLY A 112 18.74 -15.98 7.45
N GLU A 113 19.37 -15.17 6.60
CA GLU A 113 18.68 -14.34 5.60
C GLU A 113 17.82 -15.14 4.60
N VAL A 114 18.12 -16.43 4.38
CA VAL A 114 17.35 -17.27 3.46
C VAL A 114 15.94 -17.51 4.01
N SER A 115 15.74 -17.39 5.33
CA SER A 115 14.43 -17.50 5.97
C SER A 115 13.38 -16.57 5.33
N LEU A 116 13.78 -15.36 4.91
CA LEU A 116 12.89 -14.38 4.28
C LEU A 116 12.17 -14.90 3.03
N LYS A 117 12.77 -15.86 2.32
CA LYS A 117 12.14 -16.50 1.14
C LYS A 117 11.08 -17.54 1.52
N HIS A 118 11.03 -17.92 2.79
CA HIS A 118 10.07 -18.89 3.33
C HIS A 118 8.95 -18.24 4.13
N LEU A 119 9.09 -16.94 4.44
CA LEU A 119 8.08 -16.18 5.15
C LEU A 119 7.02 -15.69 4.16
N LEU A 120 5.76 -15.95 4.48
CA LEU A 120 4.60 -15.35 3.84
C LEU A 120 3.89 -14.50 4.88
N GLY A 121 3.38 -13.35 4.47
CA GLY A 121 2.67 -12.43 5.36
C GLY A 121 3.17 -11.01 5.26
N ASP A 122 2.72 -10.19 6.20
CA ASP A 122 3.01 -8.77 6.26
C ASP A 122 4.02 -8.52 7.38
N PHE A 123 5.19 -8.00 7.05
CA PHE A 123 6.22 -7.74 8.05
C PHE A 123 7.11 -6.55 7.70
N SER A 124 7.52 -5.89 8.78
CA SER A 124 8.48 -4.78 8.74
C SER A 124 9.21 -4.81 10.08
N PHE A 125 10.46 -5.25 10.10
CA PHE A 125 11.18 -5.50 11.34
C PHE A 125 12.67 -5.18 11.27
N ALA A 126 13.26 -4.99 12.45
CA ALA A 126 14.69 -4.96 12.70
C ALA A 126 15.09 -6.13 13.58
N LEU A 127 16.18 -6.81 13.26
CA LEU A 127 16.72 -7.96 13.99
C LEU A 127 18.19 -7.70 14.31
N TRP A 128 18.51 -7.61 15.60
CA TRP A 128 19.84 -7.38 16.12
C TRP A 128 20.50 -8.68 16.58
N ASP A 129 21.67 -9.01 16.05
CA ASP A 129 22.55 -10.06 16.55
C ASP A 129 23.62 -9.46 17.48
N ILE A 130 23.46 -9.68 18.76
CA ILE A 130 24.39 -9.18 19.78
C ILE A 130 25.80 -9.76 19.61
N ALA A 131 25.92 -11.03 19.20
CA ALA A 131 27.20 -11.72 19.08
C ALA A 131 28.03 -11.17 17.92
N GLU A 132 27.41 -10.98 16.76
CA GLU A 132 28.07 -10.47 15.55
C GLU A 132 28.04 -8.94 15.44
N LYS A 133 27.29 -8.26 16.32
CA LYS A 133 27.05 -6.80 16.27
C LYS A 133 26.53 -6.34 14.91
N GLN A 134 25.57 -7.08 14.35
CA GLN A 134 24.98 -6.82 13.06
C GLN A 134 23.47 -6.62 13.20
N LEU A 135 22.94 -5.63 12.50
CA LEU A 135 21.50 -5.36 12.41
C LEU A 135 21.00 -5.67 11.01
N TRP A 136 19.92 -6.43 10.93
CA TRP A 136 19.16 -6.64 9.70
C TRP A 136 17.79 -5.98 9.82
N CYS A 137 17.37 -5.25 8.77
CA CYS A 137 16.03 -4.73 8.67
C CYS A 137 15.39 -5.27 7.39
N ALA A 138 14.20 -5.83 7.50
CA ALA A 138 13.50 -6.42 6.37
C ALA A 138 12.09 -5.88 6.26
N ARG A 139 11.62 -5.73 5.01
CA ARG A 139 10.25 -5.35 4.68
C ARG A 139 9.66 -6.35 3.71
N ASP A 140 8.42 -6.77 3.92
CA ASP A 140 7.72 -7.75 3.07
C ASP A 140 7.63 -7.32 1.59
N PHE A 141 7.20 -8.25 0.73
CA PHE A 141 7.18 -8.06 -0.72
C PHE A 141 6.31 -6.88 -1.18
N ILE A 142 5.14 -6.67 -0.57
CA ILE A 142 4.22 -5.61 -0.98
C ILE A 142 4.45 -4.30 -0.22
N GLY A 143 5.17 -4.37 0.92
CA GLY A 143 5.42 -3.25 1.78
C GLY A 143 4.20 -2.86 2.61
N ALA A 144 3.52 -3.86 3.20
CA ALA A 144 2.30 -3.66 3.96
C ALA A 144 2.47 -2.68 5.13
N HIS A 145 3.65 -2.70 5.75
CA HIS A 145 4.00 -1.76 6.80
C HIS A 145 5.17 -0.88 6.39
N PRO A 146 5.19 0.42 6.74
CA PRO A 146 6.31 1.29 6.46
C PRO A 146 7.57 0.90 7.25
N PHE A 147 8.74 1.20 6.69
CA PHE A 147 10.02 1.13 7.35
C PHE A 147 10.92 2.25 6.85
N PHE A 148 11.31 3.14 7.74
CA PHE A 148 12.21 4.26 7.44
C PHE A 148 13.51 4.11 8.23
N TYR A 149 14.60 4.64 7.68
CA TYR A 149 15.89 4.64 8.35
C TYR A 149 16.72 5.86 7.98
N ALA A 150 17.62 6.24 8.88
CA ALA A 150 18.60 7.29 8.69
C ALA A 150 19.93 6.90 9.31
N HIS A 151 21.03 7.23 8.66
CA HIS A 151 22.38 7.07 9.21
C HIS A 151 22.94 8.45 9.51
N ALA A 152 23.09 8.76 10.78
CA ALA A 152 23.57 10.07 11.24
C ALA A 152 24.45 9.90 12.48
N ALA A 153 25.48 10.73 12.61
CA ALA A 153 26.42 10.73 13.74
C ALA A 153 26.98 9.33 14.09
N GLY A 154 27.21 8.47 13.08
CA GLY A 154 27.71 7.10 13.26
C GLY A 154 26.70 6.09 13.76
N ALA A 155 25.44 6.48 13.99
CA ALA A 155 24.33 5.61 14.42
C ALA A 155 23.35 5.35 13.29
N LEU A 156 22.70 4.17 13.33
CA LEU A 156 21.53 3.88 12.51
C LEU A 156 20.27 4.09 13.33
N TYR A 157 19.40 4.97 12.85
CA TYR A 157 18.06 5.20 13.37
C TYR A 157 17.05 4.57 12.44
N PHE A 158 15.99 3.95 12.98
CA PHE A 158 14.94 3.33 12.18
C PHE A 158 13.58 3.39 12.89
N SER A 159 12.52 3.52 12.11
CA SER A 159 11.14 3.59 12.62
C SER A 159 10.14 3.23 11.52
N ASP A 160 8.92 2.87 11.90
CA ASP A 160 7.77 2.82 11.01
C ASP A 160 7.10 4.20 10.83
N THR A 161 7.64 5.25 11.41
CA THR A 161 7.10 6.61 11.41
C THR A 161 8.16 7.63 11.02
N LEU A 162 7.90 8.45 9.99
CA LEU A 162 8.78 9.56 9.61
C LEU A 162 8.92 10.62 10.70
N GLN A 163 7.83 10.86 11.44
CA GLN A 163 7.78 11.86 12.50
C GLN A 163 8.81 11.60 13.59
N ASP A 164 9.00 10.34 13.99
CA ASP A 164 9.98 9.98 15.01
C ASP A 164 11.42 10.24 14.54
N LEU A 165 11.72 9.90 13.28
CA LEU A 165 13.05 10.17 12.72
C LEU A 165 13.32 11.67 12.56
N ARG A 166 12.27 12.46 12.25
CA ARG A 166 12.38 13.93 12.22
C ARG A 166 12.67 14.55 13.59
N ALA A 167 12.22 13.90 14.65
CA ALA A 167 12.45 14.35 16.03
C ALA A 167 13.87 14.11 16.52
N VAL A 168 14.70 13.35 15.77
CA VAL A 168 16.10 13.08 16.09
C VAL A 168 16.95 14.27 15.66
N PRO A 169 17.66 14.98 16.58
CA PRO A 169 18.40 16.21 16.24
C PRO A 169 19.53 16.02 15.22
N GLU A 170 20.12 14.82 15.17
CA GLU A 170 21.22 14.48 14.28
C GLU A 170 20.77 14.22 12.83
N ILE A 171 19.48 14.03 12.60
CA ILE A 171 18.93 13.73 11.27
C ILE A 171 18.54 15.02 10.56
N SER A 172 19.06 15.21 9.34
CA SER A 172 18.68 16.35 8.51
C SER A 172 17.21 16.28 8.07
N THR A 173 16.48 17.35 8.30
CA THR A 173 15.09 17.55 7.84
C THR A 173 15.00 18.36 6.55
N GLN A 174 16.12 18.58 5.86
CA GLN A 174 16.16 19.22 4.54
C GLN A 174 15.28 18.43 3.57
N LEU A 175 14.47 19.14 2.78
CA LEU A 175 13.60 18.53 1.79
C LEU A 175 14.37 17.92 0.62
N ASP A 176 13.90 16.77 0.11
CA ASP A 176 14.49 16.09 -1.05
C ASP A 176 13.88 16.65 -2.35
N ASP A 177 14.64 17.43 -3.07
CA ASP A 177 14.24 18.04 -4.33
C ASP A 177 13.75 17.03 -5.39
N LEU A 178 14.33 15.82 -5.42
CA LEU A 178 13.91 14.79 -6.38
C LEU A 178 12.55 14.18 -6.00
N PHE A 179 12.30 14.00 -4.70
CA PHE A 179 10.98 13.60 -4.22
C PHE A 179 9.93 14.65 -4.59
N ILE A 180 10.18 15.91 -4.28
CA ILE A 180 9.25 17.00 -4.58
C ILE A 180 9.00 17.11 -6.08
N GLY A 181 10.06 16.99 -6.90
CA GLY A 181 9.91 17.02 -8.35
C GLY A 181 9.04 15.89 -8.89
N ASP A 182 9.26 14.66 -8.41
CA ASP A 182 8.45 13.50 -8.80
C ASP A 182 7.00 13.66 -8.32
N PHE A 183 6.79 14.12 -7.08
CA PHE A 183 5.46 14.39 -6.52
C PHE A 183 4.69 15.43 -7.35
N LEU A 184 5.32 16.54 -7.71
CA LEU A 184 4.69 17.58 -8.53
C LEU A 184 4.27 17.09 -9.93
N LEU A 185 4.95 16.06 -10.46
CA LEU A 185 4.66 15.50 -11.78
C LEU A 185 3.60 14.39 -11.75
N ASP A 186 3.61 13.54 -10.73
CA ASP A 186 2.86 12.29 -10.73
C ASP A 186 2.08 12.04 -9.42
N GLY A 187 2.16 12.94 -8.43
CA GLY A 187 1.53 12.80 -7.11
C GLY A 187 2.22 11.79 -6.18
N VAL A 188 3.25 11.11 -6.67
CA VAL A 188 4.03 10.11 -5.92
C VAL A 188 5.49 10.15 -6.33
N CYS A 189 6.40 9.79 -5.42
CA CYS A 189 7.80 9.62 -5.76
C CYS A 189 8.01 8.30 -6.51
N ALA A 190 8.69 8.35 -7.65
CA ALA A 190 8.96 7.17 -8.47
C ALA A 190 10.05 6.26 -7.86
N ASP A 191 10.93 6.80 -7.02
CA ASP A 191 11.96 6.04 -6.32
C ASP A 191 11.42 5.54 -4.97
N PRO A 192 11.20 4.21 -4.80
CA PRO A 192 10.61 3.65 -3.60
C PRO A 192 11.51 3.77 -2.35
N THR A 193 12.74 4.23 -2.51
CA THR A 193 13.69 4.38 -1.39
C THR A 193 13.74 5.80 -0.82
N ARG A 194 13.11 6.77 -1.51
CA ARG A 194 13.12 8.17 -1.07
C ARG A 194 11.96 8.48 -0.15
N THR A 195 12.20 9.45 0.72
CA THR A 195 11.17 10.19 1.44
C THR A 195 11.26 11.67 1.07
N VAL A 196 10.30 12.46 1.51
CA VAL A 196 10.33 13.92 1.33
C VAL A 196 11.52 14.57 2.04
N TYR A 197 12.19 13.88 2.95
CA TYR A 197 13.39 14.35 3.66
C TYR A 197 14.65 13.71 3.10
N ALA A 198 15.63 14.52 2.69
CA ALA A 198 16.89 14.04 2.12
C ALA A 198 17.71 13.16 3.09
N GLY A 199 17.60 13.42 4.39
CA GLY A 199 18.29 12.66 5.45
C GLY A 199 17.66 11.33 5.83
N ILE A 200 16.43 11.03 5.36
CA ILE A 200 15.69 9.83 5.72
C ILE A 200 15.43 8.99 4.47
N ARG A 201 15.63 7.69 4.58
CA ARG A 201 15.36 6.72 3.51
C ARG A 201 14.22 5.79 3.89
N ARG A 202 13.51 5.30 2.89
CA ARG A 202 12.52 4.22 3.01
C ARG A 202 13.18 2.90 2.62
N LEU A 203 12.98 1.84 3.39
CA LEU A 203 13.32 0.49 2.96
C LEU A 203 12.26 0.03 1.95
N ALA A 204 12.69 -0.21 0.72
CA ALA A 204 11.78 -0.60 -0.34
C ALA A 204 11.15 -1.99 -0.08
N PRO A 205 9.93 -2.26 -0.58
CA PRO A 205 9.30 -3.58 -0.48
C PRO A 205 10.19 -4.71 -1.02
N GLY A 206 10.19 -5.85 -0.34
CA GLY A 206 11.02 -7.01 -0.71
C GLY A 206 12.53 -6.81 -0.52
N HIS A 207 12.95 -5.83 0.29
CA HIS A 207 14.37 -5.54 0.53
C HIS A 207 14.79 -5.84 1.96
N LEU A 208 16.06 -6.22 2.07
CA LEU A 208 16.80 -6.44 3.29
C LEU A 208 17.94 -5.42 3.37
N LEU A 209 17.99 -4.69 4.48
CA LEU A 209 19.10 -3.85 4.87
C LEU A 209 19.96 -4.61 5.89
N LYS A 210 21.27 -4.59 5.70
CA LYS A 210 22.26 -5.01 6.68
C LYS A 210 23.07 -3.80 7.12
N PHE A 211 23.18 -3.60 8.43
CA PHE A 211 24.07 -2.61 9.02
C PHE A 211 25.15 -3.32 9.84
N ASP A 212 26.41 -3.03 9.54
CA ASP A 212 27.58 -3.70 10.09
C ASP A 212 28.73 -2.69 10.23
N GLY A 213 29.15 -2.43 11.45
CA GLY A 213 30.28 -1.53 11.73
C GLY A 213 30.14 -0.11 11.15
N GLY A 214 28.92 0.42 10.99
CA GLY A 214 28.63 1.70 10.36
C GLY A 214 28.43 1.62 8.86
N HIS A 215 28.51 0.44 8.26
CA HIS A 215 28.28 0.21 6.82
C HIS A 215 26.86 -0.27 6.56
N ILE A 216 26.18 0.33 5.57
CA ILE A 216 24.84 -0.07 5.14
C ILE A 216 24.92 -0.77 3.80
N ALA A 217 24.36 -1.98 3.73
CA ALA A 217 24.14 -2.70 2.49
C ALA A 217 22.65 -3.03 2.35
N VAL A 218 22.06 -2.67 1.20
CA VAL A 218 20.65 -2.96 0.90
C VAL A 218 20.58 -3.88 -0.32
N LYS A 219 19.80 -4.96 -0.21
CA LYS A 219 19.59 -5.89 -1.33
C LYS A 219 18.12 -6.33 -1.40
N ARG A 220 17.65 -6.60 -2.61
CA ARG A 220 16.34 -7.24 -2.80
C ARG A 220 16.46 -8.73 -2.48
N PHE A 221 15.60 -9.25 -1.60
CA PHE A 221 15.58 -10.67 -1.27
C PHE A 221 14.44 -11.42 -1.98
N LEU A 222 13.39 -10.71 -2.40
CA LEU A 222 12.23 -11.29 -3.06
C LEU A 222 11.82 -10.49 -4.30
N GLN A 223 11.63 -11.21 -5.39
CA GLN A 223 11.02 -10.73 -6.63
C GLN A 223 10.08 -11.81 -7.15
N LEU A 224 8.91 -11.41 -7.66
CA LEU A 224 7.99 -12.36 -8.26
C LEU A 224 8.64 -13.04 -9.47
N PRO A 225 8.62 -14.37 -9.53
CA PRO A 225 9.18 -15.08 -10.69
C PRO A 225 8.31 -14.84 -11.93
N ILE A 226 8.97 -14.76 -13.09
CA ILE A 226 8.28 -14.78 -14.38
C ILE A 226 8.22 -16.23 -14.82
N GLU A 227 7.04 -16.83 -14.69
CA GLU A 227 6.80 -18.21 -15.04
C GLU A 227 5.98 -18.34 -16.33
N GLU A 228 6.00 -19.55 -16.92
CA GLU A 228 5.18 -19.86 -18.10
C GLU A 228 3.68 -19.79 -17.75
N PRO A 229 2.84 -19.38 -18.71
CA PRO A 229 1.40 -19.34 -18.52
C PRO A 229 0.83 -20.67 -18.05
N LEU A 230 -0.08 -20.61 -17.09
CA LEU A 230 -0.74 -21.78 -16.54
C LEU A 230 -1.81 -22.30 -17.52
N HIS A 231 -1.75 -23.60 -17.83
CA HIS A 231 -2.74 -24.28 -18.66
C HIS A 231 -3.39 -25.42 -17.89
N LEU A 232 -4.61 -25.17 -17.36
CA LEU A 232 -5.43 -26.19 -16.74
C LEU A 232 -6.36 -26.82 -17.79
N ARG A 233 -6.83 -28.03 -17.52
CA ARG A 233 -7.63 -28.81 -18.50
C ARG A 233 -9.04 -28.28 -18.66
N ARG A 234 -9.66 -27.87 -17.53
CA ARG A 234 -11.04 -27.43 -17.47
C ARG A 234 -11.14 -26.00 -16.92
N PRO A 235 -12.09 -25.20 -17.41
CA PRO A 235 -12.34 -23.86 -16.91
C PRO A 235 -12.63 -23.80 -15.40
N GLU A 236 -13.29 -24.82 -14.85
CA GLU A 236 -13.66 -24.92 -13.45
C GLU A 236 -12.42 -24.97 -12.55
N GLU A 237 -11.34 -25.63 -12.99
CA GLU A 237 -10.09 -25.74 -12.23
C GLU A 237 -9.45 -24.38 -11.96
N TYR A 238 -9.60 -23.41 -12.88
CA TYR A 238 -9.10 -22.05 -12.67
C TYR A 238 -9.92 -21.31 -11.60
N THR A 239 -11.25 -21.46 -11.62
CA THR A 239 -12.13 -20.79 -10.66
C THR A 239 -12.05 -21.42 -9.27
N GLU A 240 -11.85 -22.73 -9.19
CA GLU A 240 -11.64 -23.46 -7.94
C GLU A 240 -10.30 -23.07 -7.31
N ALA A 241 -9.20 -23.06 -8.09
CA ALA A 241 -7.89 -22.66 -7.61
C ALA A 241 -7.88 -21.20 -7.12
N TYR A 242 -8.52 -20.29 -7.86
CA TYR A 242 -8.65 -18.90 -7.44
C TYR A 242 -9.43 -18.79 -6.11
N ARG A 243 -10.56 -19.48 -5.99
CA ARG A 243 -11.39 -19.46 -4.78
C ARG A 243 -10.65 -20.03 -3.58
N GLU A 244 -9.93 -21.13 -3.76
CA GLU A 244 -9.13 -21.74 -2.71
C GLU A 244 -8.01 -20.81 -2.22
N LEU A 245 -7.28 -20.19 -3.13
CA LEU A 245 -6.23 -19.22 -2.78
C LEU A 245 -6.81 -17.98 -2.10
N LEU A 246 -7.95 -17.47 -2.55
CA LEU A 246 -8.62 -16.34 -1.91
C LEU A 246 -9.11 -16.72 -0.50
N LEU A 247 -9.65 -17.94 -0.35
CA LEU A 247 -10.08 -18.45 0.96
C LEU A 247 -8.90 -18.57 1.92
N GLN A 248 -7.74 -19.05 1.47
CA GLN A 248 -6.52 -19.10 2.27
C GLN A 248 -6.05 -17.69 2.63
N ALA A 249 -6.02 -16.76 1.66
CA ALA A 249 -5.58 -15.39 1.87
C ALA A 249 -6.45 -14.63 2.88
N VAL A 250 -7.78 -14.82 2.81
CA VAL A 250 -8.71 -14.20 3.77
C VAL A 250 -8.58 -14.88 5.15
N ARG A 251 -8.51 -16.21 5.20
CA ARG A 251 -8.36 -16.97 6.47
C ARG A 251 -7.13 -16.53 7.24
N ASP A 252 -5.98 -16.46 6.57
CA ASP A 252 -4.71 -16.08 7.20
C ASP A 252 -4.72 -14.63 7.72
N ARG A 253 -5.61 -13.78 7.18
CA ARG A 253 -5.73 -12.36 7.53
C ARG A 253 -6.90 -12.03 8.45
N MET A 254 -7.84 -12.96 8.64
CA MET A 254 -8.92 -12.77 9.60
C MET A 254 -8.39 -12.91 11.04
N PRO A 255 -8.73 -11.99 11.95
CA PRO A 255 -8.46 -12.17 13.37
C PRO A 255 -9.45 -13.19 13.97
N ASP A 256 -9.06 -13.82 15.07
CA ASP A 256 -9.96 -14.65 15.89
C ASP A 256 -11.04 -13.81 16.60
N ALA A 257 -10.85 -12.50 16.63
CA ALA A 257 -11.73 -11.49 17.18
C ALA A 257 -12.76 -10.96 16.17
N ALA A 258 -13.38 -9.82 16.51
CA ALA A 258 -14.18 -9.04 15.58
C ALA A 258 -13.30 -8.45 14.46
N ALA A 259 -13.84 -8.42 13.25
CA ALA A 259 -13.22 -7.77 12.09
C ALA A 259 -14.19 -6.81 11.41
N SER A 260 -13.65 -5.69 10.96
CA SER A 260 -14.33 -4.78 10.05
C SER A 260 -14.08 -5.20 8.60
N LEU A 261 -15.06 -5.01 7.73
CA LEU A 261 -14.97 -5.32 6.31
C LEU A 261 -15.23 -4.02 5.53
N TYR A 262 -14.31 -3.60 4.70
CA TYR A 262 -14.54 -2.48 3.80
C TYR A 262 -15.28 -2.96 2.55
N LEU A 263 -16.50 -2.46 2.34
CA LEU A 263 -17.41 -2.91 1.27
C LEU A 263 -17.81 -1.74 0.38
N SER A 264 -17.18 -1.61 -0.79
CA SER A 264 -17.47 -0.55 -1.78
C SER A 264 -18.64 -0.89 -2.73
N GLY A 265 -19.32 -2.03 -2.56
CA GLY A 265 -20.31 -2.52 -3.51
C GLY A 265 -19.74 -2.98 -4.85
N GLY A 266 -18.40 -3.07 -4.96
CA GLY A 266 -17.68 -3.64 -6.09
C GLY A 266 -17.41 -5.15 -5.92
N LEU A 267 -16.91 -5.76 -7.00
CA LEU A 267 -16.64 -7.21 -7.04
C LEU A 267 -15.50 -7.62 -6.08
N ASP A 268 -14.44 -6.84 -5.98
CA ASP A 268 -13.25 -7.20 -5.20
C ASP A 268 -13.53 -7.18 -3.71
N SER A 269 -14.03 -6.06 -3.19
CA SER A 269 -14.43 -5.95 -1.78
C SER A 269 -15.56 -6.92 -1.43
N GLY A 270 -16.54 -7.10 -2.34
CA GLY A 270 -17.60 -8.09 -2.21
C GLY A 270 -17.04 -9.51 -2.11
N SER A 271 -16.04 -9.88 -2.90
CA SER A 271 -15.40 -11.21 -2.86
C SER A 271 -14.71 -11.46 -1.52
N VAL A 272 -13.97 -10.49 -1.00
CA VAL A 272 -13.34 -10.59 0.33
C VAL A 272 -14.41 -10.75 1.42
N CYS A 273 -15.48 -9.94 1.39
CA CYS A 273 -16.59 -10.03 2.35
C CYS A 273 -17.32 -11.38 2.27
N ALA A 274 -17.56 -11.91 1.07
CA ALA A 274 -18.22 -13.21 0.88
C ALA A 274 -17.39 -14.35 1.48
N ILE A 275 -16.09 -14.36 1.25
CA ILE A 275 -15.20 -15.37 1.83
C ILE A 275 -15.09 -15.23 3.35
N ALA A 276 -14.99 -13.99 3.87
CA ALA A 276 -14.98 -13.76 5.32
C ALA A 276 -16.26 -14.25 5.99
N ALA A 277 -17.42 -13.96 5.42
CA ALA A 277 -18.71 -14.45 5.91
C ALA A 277 -18.82 -15.99 5.85
N GLN A 278 -18.29 -16.61 4.78
CA GLN A 278 -18.23 -18.07 4.65
C GLN A 278 -17.36 -18.71 5.74
N LEU A 279 -16.21 -18.11 6.07
CA LEU A 279 -15.30 -18.61 7.11
C LEU A 279 -15.88 -18.47 8.52
N ALA A 280 -16.62 -17.39 8.77
CA ALA A 280 -17.23 -17.13 10.08
C ALA A 280 -18.49 -17.96 10.35
N ALA A 281 -19.22 -18.40 9.32
CA ALA A 281 -20.49 -19.10 9.44
C ALA A 281 -20.45 -20.42 10.22
N PRO A 282 -19.49 -21.35 10.00
CA PRO A 282 -19.44 -22.63 10.71
C PRO A 282 -19.17 -22.47 12.22
N CYS A 283 -18.53 -21.37 12.61
CA CYS A 283 -18.21 -21.08 14.01
C CYS A 283 -19.31 -20.30 14.73
N GLY A 284 -20.38 -19.90 14.04
CA GLY A 284 -21.42 -19.02 14.58
C GLY A 284 -20.91 -17.60 14.86
N HIS A 285 -19.84 -17.16 14.20
CA HIS A 285 -19.14 -15.90 14.50
C HIS A 285 -19.45 -14.77 13.50
N ARG A 286 -20.51 -14.89 12.68
CA ARG A 286 -20.90 -13.83 11.74
C ARG A 286 -21.17 -12.49 12.42
N GLU A 287 -21.71 -12.52 13.65
CA GLU A 287 -21.95 -11.31 14.45
C GLU A 287 -20.69 -10.52 14.81
N ARG A 288 -19.51 -11.14 14.68
CA ARG A 288 -18.22 -10.47 14.87
C ARG A 288 -17.76 -9.70 13.63
N LEU A 289 -18.45 -9.88 12.50
CA LEU A 289 -18.15 -9.19 11.26
C LEU A 289 -19.11 -8.04 11.05
N LYS A 290 -18.58 -6.87 10.72
CA LYS A 290 -19.38 -5.71 10.33
C LYS A 290 -18.81 -5.07 9.07
N ALA A 291 -19.69 -4.92 8.08
CA ALA A 291 -19.33 -4.25 6.83
C ALA A 291 -19.55 -2.75 6.93
N PHE A 292 -18.61 -1.99 6.34
CA PHE A 292 -18.65 -0.53 6.29
C PHE A 292 -18.51 -0.07 4.85
N THR A 293 -19.33 0.91 4.47
CA THR A 293 -19.28 1.57 3.15
C THR A 293 -19.12 3.06 3.35
N ILE A 294 -18.14 3.67 2.72
CA ILE A 294 -17.96 5.12 2.71
C ILE A 294 -18.82 5.69 1.58
N SER A 295 -19.71 6.65 1.90
CA SER A 295 -20.60 7.32 0.97
C SER A 295 -20.15 8.75 0.70
N TRP A 296 -20.33 9.18 -0.54
CA TRP A 296 -20.15 10.58 -0.94
C TRP A 296 -21.43 11.43 -0.84
N GLN A 297 -22.52 10.83 -0.38
CA GLN A 297 -23.74 11.60 -0.11
C GLN A 297 -23.54 12.52 1.13
N PRO A 298 -24.10 13.70 1.14
CA PRO A 298 -24.97 14.33 0.13
C PRO A 298 -24.23 15.11 -0.98
N LEU A 299 -22.91 14.96 -1.10
CA LEU A 299 -22.11 15.73 -2.06
C LEU A 299 -22.57 15.48 -3.51
N PHE A 300 -22.80 14.21 -3.88
CA PHE A 300 -23.41 13.80 -5.16
C PHE A 300 -24.11 12.45 -4.99
N ASP A 301 -24.90 12.06 -6.01
CA ASP A 301 -25.56 10.76 -6.03
C ASP A 301 -24.52 9.64 -6.19
N ASP A 302 -24.38 8.84 -5.15
CA ASP A 302 -23.38 7.77 -5.07
C ASP A 302 -24.10 6.41 -5.11
N PRO A 303 -23.92 5.60 -6.17
CA PRO A 303 -24.55 4.30 -6.29
C PRO A 303 -23.88 3.21 -5.43
N GLU A 304 -22.68 3.41 -4.91
CA GLU A 304 -21.93 2.40 -4.17
C GLU A 304 -22.66 1.87 -2.94
N PRO A 305 -23.25 2.71 -2.06
CA PRO A 305 -23.99 2.23 -0.90
C PRO A 305 -25.13 1.27 -1.22
N ARG A 306 -25.81 1.46 -2.37
CA ARG A 306 -26.89 0.57 -2.82
C ARG A 306 -26.39 -0.85 -3.10
N PHE A 307 -25.29 -0.98 -3.86
CA PHE A 307 -24.73 -2.30 -4.18
C PHE A 307 -24.07 -2.95 -2.96
N ALA A 308 -23.46 -2.16 -2.09
CA ALA A 308 -22.91 -2.63 -0.82
C ALA A 308 -24.01 -3.17 0.10
N THR A 309 -25.13 -2.47 0.22
CA THR A 309 -26.29 -2.94 1.00
C THR A 309 -26.86 -4.24 0.45
N LEU A 310 -26.99 -4.39 -0.87
CA LEU A 310 -27.43 -5.66 -1.50
C LEU A 310 -26.48 -6.81 -1.16
N THR A 311 -25.17 -6.54 -1.21
CA THR A 311 -24.15 -7.54 -0.86
C THR A 311 -24.23 -7.92 0.61
N ALA A 312 -24.29 -6.95 1.52
CA ALA A 312 -24.36 -7.19 2.95
C ALA A 312 -25.63 -8.00 3.34
N GLN A 313 -26.78 -7.66 2.76
CA GLN A 313 -28.03 -8.41 2.96
C GLN A 313 -27.90 -9.86 2.47
N HIS A 314 -27.33 -10.08 1.28
CA HIS A 314 -27.13 -11.42 0.73
C HIS A 314 -26.19 -12.26 1.60
N LEU A 315 -25.18 -11.65 2.21
CA LEU A 315 -24.20 -12.30 3.08
C LEU A 315 -24.63 -12.36 4.55
N GLU A 316 -25.79 -11.81 4.90
CA GLU A 316 -26.31 -11.72 6.27
C GLU A 316 -25.32 -11.00 7.22
N LEU A 317 -24.66 -9.95 6.73
CA LEU A 317 -23.71 -9.14 7.50
C LEU A 317 -24.39 -7.89 8.04
N THR A 318 -24.03 -7.52 9.27
CA THR A 318 -24.33 -6.18 9.78
C THR A 318 -23.61 -5.15 8.91
N HIS A 319 -24.32 -4.13 8.43
CA HIS A 319 -23.81 -3.14 7.50
C HIS A 319 -24.07 -1.73 7.98
N GLU A 320 -23.08 -0.89 7.86
CA GLU A 320 -23.16 0.55 8.15
C GLU A 320 -22.64 1.36 6.96
N VAL A 321 -23.48 2.27 6.47
CA VAL A 321 -23.04 3.29 5.50
C VAL A 321 -22.50 4.48 6.28
N LEU A 322 -21.23 4.79 6.06
CA LEU A 322 -20.55 5.89 6.72
C LEU A 322 -20.73 7.17 5.91
N GLU A 323 -21.40 8.14 6.50
CA GLU A 323 -21.61 9.47 5.93
C GLU A 323 -20.92 10.53 6.80
N ASP A 324 -20.22 11.44 6.16
CA ASP A 324 -19.71 12.65 6.77
C ASP A 324 -19.98 13.80 5.80
N ALA A 325 -20.90 14.66 6.19
CA ALA A 325 -21.33 15.80 5.38
C ALA A 325 -20.29 16.94 5.31
N ARG A 326 -19.19 16.83 6.06
CA ARG A 326 -18.09 17.79 5.98
C ARG A 326 -17.13 17.43 4.83
N PHE A 327 -17.30 18.10 3.74
CA PHE A 327 -16.44 18.00 2.56
C PHE A 327 -15.54 19.23 2.47
N VAL A 328 -14.52 19.30 3.33
CA VAL A 328 -13.52 20.37 3.33
C VAL A 328 -12.23 19.80 2.74
N PRO A 329 -11.90 20.14 1.48
CA PRO A 329 -10.65 19.69 0.88
C PRO A 329 -9.45 20.26 1.66
N TYR A 330 -8.42 19.43 1.84
CA TYR A 330 -7.19 19.77 2.57
C TYR A 330 -7.42 20.27 4.00
N GLU A 331 -8.50 19.79 4.64
CA GLU A 331 -8.74 20.07 6.06
C GLU A 331 -7.56 19.51 6.89
N PRO A 332 -6.95 20.31 7.80
CA PRO A 332 -5.90 19.80 8.68
C PRO A 332 -6.40 18.65 9.56
N GLN A 333 -5.61 17.59 9.67
CA GLN A 333 -5.94 16.48 10.57
C GLN A 333 -5.80 16.94 12.03
N LYS A 334 -6.82 16.64 12.84
CA LYS A 334 -6.85 16.98 14.28
C LYS A 334 -6.48 15.81 15.19
N THR A 335 -6.08 14.66 14.62
CA THR A 335 -5.86 13.42 15.37
C THR A 335 -4.44 12.91 15.18
N GLY A 336 -3.80 12.47 16.28
CA GLY A 336 -2.53 11.76 16.32
C GLY A 336 -1.32 12.58 15.90
N ALA A 337 -0.87 12.43 14.67
CA ALA A 337 0.18 13.27 14.11
C ALA A 337 -0.42 14.62 13.66
N ALA A 338 0.22 15.73 14.03
CA ALA A 338 -0.26 17.07 13.70
C ALA A 338 -0.28 17.33 12.17
N THR A 339 0.48 16.56 11.39
CA THR A 339 0.59 16.66 9.93
C THR A 339 0.79 15.29 9.30
N THR A 340 0.45 15.13 8.02
CA THR A 340 0.81 13.92 7.27
C THR A 340 2.33 13.77 7.16
N PRO A 341 2.84 12.53 7.11
CA PRO A 341 4.29 12.28 7.01
C PRO A 341 4.95 12.94 5.80
N GLU A 342 4.26 12.93 4.67
CA GLU A 342 4.67 13.45 3.38
C GLU A 342 3.50 14.16 2.69
N PRO A 343 3.73 15.00 1.66
CA PRO A 343 2.63 15.58 0.91
C PRO A 343 1.80 14.50 0.23
N SER A 344 0.48 14.64 0.26
CA SER A 344 -0.48 13.69 -0.32
C SER A 344 -1.39 14.38 -1.32
N PRO A 345 -1.64 13.78 -2.48
CA PRO A 345 -2.64 14.30 -3.41
C PRO A 345 -4.09 14.07 -2.94
N GLU A 346 -4.28 13.31 -1.85
CA GLU A 346 -5.60 12.99 -1.28
C GLU A 346 -6.19 14.19 -0.54
N ALA A 347 -7.14 14.86 -1.17
CA ALA A 347 -7.71 16.11 -0.65
C ALA A 347 -8.64 15.92 0.56
N PHE A 348 -9.16 14.72 0.80
CA PHE A 348 -10.14 14.44 1.87
C PHE A 348 -9.60 13.54 2.97
N LEU A 349 -8.30 13.57 3.21
CA LEU A 349 -7.64 12.67 4.16
C LEU A 349 -8.19 12.83 5.60
N ALA A 350 -8.48 14.06 6.05
CA ALA A 350 -9.09 14.29 7.36
C ALA A 350 -10.49 13.66 7.49
N ARG A 351 -11.28 13.71 6.39
CA ARG A 351 -12.58 13.02 6.34
C ARG A 351 -12.39 11.50 6.40
N THR A 352 -11.47 10.97 5.64
CA THR A 352 -11.09 9.55 5.67
C THR A 352 -10.73 9.13 7.10
N GLY A 353 -9.89 9.88 7.80
CA GLY A 353 -9.55 9.61 9.20
C GLY A 353 -10.78 9.56 10.13
N ARG A 354 -11.74 10.50 10.00
CA ARG A 354 -12.98 10.47 10.78
C ARG A 354 -13.84 9.23 10.51
N LEU A 355 -13.91 8.80 9.25
CA LEU A 355 -14.65 7.59 8.89
C LEU A 355 -13.95 6.33 9.39
N PHE A 356 -12.63 6.28 9.30
CA PHE A 356 -11.84 5.16 9.84
C PHE A 356 -11.92 5.06 11.36
N GLN A 357 -12.10 6.17 12.10
CA GLN A 357 -12.36 6.13 13.54
C GLN A 357 -13.65 5.34 13.87
N ARG A 358 -14.69 5.47 13.04
CA ARG A 358 -15.92 4.68 13.20
C ARG A 358 -15.69 3.21 12.90
N ILE A 359 -14.90 2.88 11.89
CA ILE A 359 -14.49 1.50 11.58
C ILE A 359 -13.71 0.93 12.76
N ALA A 360 -12.72 1.66 13.28
CA ALA A 360 -11.89 1.25 14.40
C ALA A 360 -12.65 1.11 15.73
N SER A 361 -13.82 1.74 15.87
CA SER A 361 -14.67 1.56 17.06
C SER A 361 -15.34 0.19 17.12
N HIS A 362 -15.48 -0.50 15.98
CA HIS A 362 -15.97 -1.88 15.93
C HIS A 362 -14.85 -2.89 16.12
N ALA A 363 -13.77 -2.78 15.33
CA ALA A 363 -12.63 -3.69 15.38
C ALA A 363 -11.34 -2.96 14.99
N ARG A 364 -10.20 -3.46 15.48
CA ARG A 364 -8.87 -2.93 15.17
C ARG A 364 -8.28 -3.48 13.88
N VAL A 365 -8.97 -4.42 13.23
CA VAL A 365 -8.59 -4.99 11.94
C VAL A 365 -9.69 -4.70 10.93
N VAL A 366 -9.31 -4.23 9.74
CA VAL A 366 -10.21 -4.09 8.59
C VAL A 366 -9.66 -4.87 7.41
N LEU A 367 -10.52 -5.66 6.75
CA LEU A 367 -10.18 -6.33 5.50
C LEU A 367 -10.66 -5.47 4.33
N SER A 368 -9.78 -5.22 3.36
CA SER A 368 -10.06 -4.44 2.16
C SER A 368 -10.04 -5.29 0.89
N GLY A 369 -10.60 -4.73 -0.19
CA GLY A 369 -10.58 -5.33 -1.53
C GLY A 369 -9.43 -4.83 -2.41
N ASP A 370 -8.40 -4.21 -1.82
CA ASP A 370 -7.28 -3.64 -2.56
C ASP A 370 -6.47 -4.71 -3.28
N GLY A 371 -5.95 -4.39 -4.46
CA GLY A 371 -5.15 -5.28 -5.30
C GLY A 371 -5.91 -5.92 -6.47
N GLY A 372 -7.23 -6.10 -6.37
CA GLY A 372 -8.01 -6.81 -7.39
C GLY A 372 -7.98 -6.18 -8.77
N ASP A 373 -7.99 -4.85 -8.84
CA ASP A 373 -8.02 -4.13 -10.12
C ASP A 373 -6.74 -4.30 -10.95
N ASP A 374 -5.58 -4.42 -10.34
CA ASP A 374 -4.31 -4.50 -11.06
C ASP A 374 -4.10 -5.86 -11.71
N VAL A 375 -4.31 -6.94 -10.97
CA VAL A 375 -3.98 -8.30 -11.44
C VAL A 375 -5.14 -9.00 -12.16
N LEU A 376 -6.40 -8.59 -11.89
CA LEU A 376 -7.60 -9.16 -12.51
C LEU A 376 -8.09 -8.38 -13.74
N THR A 377 -7.38 -7.31 -14.18
CA THR A 377 -7.74 -6.50 -15.35
C THR A 377 -6.70 -6.59 -16.47
N GLY A 378 -6.30 -7.79 -16.81
CA GLY A 378 -5.29 -8.07 -17.84
C GLY A 378 -5.70 -7.59 -19.24
N ARG A 379 -4.72 -7.13 -20.01
CA ARG A 379 -4.90 -6.75 -21.42
C ARG A 379 -4.59 -7.91 -22.35
N ALA A 380 -5.42 -8.11 -23.36
CA ALA A 380 -5.25 -9.21 -24.32
C ALA A 380 -3.99 -9.10 -25.20
N TRP A 381 -3.57 -7.87 -25.56
CA TRP A 381 -2.49 -7.65 -26.51
C TRP A 381 -1.11 -8.19 -26.12
N PRO A 382 -0.62 -8.06 -24.88
CA PRO A 382 0.64 -8.69 -24.50
C PRO A 382 0.63 -10.20 -24.73
N TYR A 383 -0.50 -10.85 -24.44
CA TYR A 383 -0.66 -12.28 -24.63
C TYR A 383 -0.66 -12.68 -26.12
N PHE A 384 -1.33 -11.92 -26.99
CA PHE A 384 -1.24 -12.15 -28.44
C PHE A 384 0.20 -12.05 -28.96
N LEU A 385 0.96 -11.06 -28.50
CA LEU A 385 2.38 -10.91 -28.87
C LEU A 385 3.24 -12.06 -28.35
N TYR A 386 2.96 -12.55 -27.15
CA TYR A 386 3.61 -13.70 -26.56
C TYR A 386 3.38 -14.96 -27.42
N LEU A 387 2.11 -15.26 -27.76
CA LEU A 387 1.76 -16.39 -28.62
C LEU A 387 2.38 -16.27 -30.03
N GLN A 388 2.36 -15.08 -30.61
CA GLN A 388 2.99 -14.81 -31.92
C GLN A 388 4.50 -15.10 -31.90
N LYS A 389 5.21 -14.63 -30.87
CA LYS A 389 6.65 -14.89 -30.72
C LYS A 389 6.98 -16.37 -30.59
N ARG A 390 6.06 -17.18 -30.07
CA ARG A 390 6.21 -18.65 -29.94
C ARG A 390 5.72 -19.41 -31.17
N GLY A 391 5.18 -18.74 -32.18
CA GLY A 391 4.59 -19.38 -33.36
C GLY A 391 3.28 -20.14 -33.06
N ASP A 392 2.64 -19.90 -31.90
CA ASP A 392 1.39 -20.58 -31.54
C ASP A 392 0.16 -19.86 -32.16
N TRP A 393 -0.01 -20.13 -33.46
CA TRP A 393 -1.14 -19.60 -34.23
C TRP A 393 -2.48 -20.21 -33.77
N SER A 394 -2.46 -21.46 -33.32
CA SER A 394 -3.66 -22.11 -32.76
C SER A 394 -4.12 -21.46 -31.46
N GLY A 395 -3.17 -21.08 -30.61
CA GLY A 395 -3.40 -20.30 -29.41
C GLY A 395 -3.98 -18.91 -29.69
N ILE A 396 -3.49 -18.24 -30.73
CA ILE A 396 -4.02 -16.93 -31.18
C ILE A 396 -5.49 -17.07 -31.58
N VAL A 397 -5.83 -18.05 -32.43
CA VAL A 397 -7.22 -18.26 -32.87
C VAL A 397 -8.14 -18.58 -31.69
N ARG A 398 -7.73 -19.49 -30.79
CA ARG A 398 -8.47 -19.83 -29.57
C ARG A 398 -8.69 -18.61 -28.67
N THR A 399 -7.64 -17.82 -28.46
CA THR A 399 -7.72 -16.63 -27.62
C THR A 399 -8.65 -15.58 -28.21
N PHE A 400 -8.59 -15.40 -29.53
CA PHE A 400 -9.45 -14.49 -30.26
C PHE A 400 -10.92 -14.92 -30.18
N GLY A 401 -11.19 -16.23 -30.44
CA GLY A 401 -12.50 -16.83 -30.29
C GLY A 401 -13.03 -16.72 -28.85
N GLY A 402 -12.20 -17.07 -27.86
CA GLY A 402 -12.55 -16.95 -26.44
C GLY A 402 -12.91 -15.53 -26.04
N TYR A 403 -12.15 -14.52 -26.49
CA TYR A 403 -12.45 -13.13 -26.23
C TYR A 403 -13.80 -12.71 -26.86
N PHE A 404 -14.03 -13.09 -28.12
CA PHE A 404 -15.29 -12.78 -28.83
C PHE A 404 -16.50 -13.42 -28.14
N TRP A 405 -16.40 -14.71 -27.76
CA TRP A 405 -17.48 -15.40 -27.05
C TRP A 405 -17.79 -14.79 -25.67
N THR A 406 -16.75 -14.35 -24.95
CA THR A 406 -16.91 -13.79 -23.60
C THR A 406 -17.44 -12.35 -23.63
N HIS A 407 -17.05 -11.56 -24.63
CA HIS A 407 -17.33 -10.11 -24.64
C HIS A 407 -18.24 -9.63 -25.77
N GLY A 408 -18.61 -10.51 -26.71
CA GLY A 408 -19.40 -10.11 -27.88
C GLY A 408 -18.70 -9.08 -28.78
N LYS A 409 -17.40 -8.86 -28.59
CA LYS A 409 -16.60 -7.83 -29.26
C LYS A 409 -15.24 -8.39 -29.67
N ILE A 410 -14.67 -7.84 -30.73
CA ILE A 410 -13.29 -8.11 -31.12
C ILE A 410 -12.35 -7.43 -30.10
N PRO A 411 -11.22 -8.08 -29.68
CA PRO A 411 -10.22 -7.41 -28.85
C PRO A 411 -9.88 -6.05 -29.46
N PRO A 412 -9.93 -4.96 -28.68
CA PRO A 412 -9.68 -3.64 -29.25
C PRO A 412 -8.32 -3.64 -29.92
N PRO A 413 -8.21 -3.20 -31.18
CA PRO A 413 -6.95 -3.18 -31.90
C PRO A 413 -5.92 -2.42 -31.05
N ARG A 414 -4.67 -2.89 -31.11
CA ARG A 414 -3.55 -2.22 -30.44
C ARG A 414 -3.77 -0.72 -30.56
N GLY A 415 -4.02 -0.02 -29.45
CA GLY A 415 -4.17 1.43 -29.43
C GLY A 415 -2.97 2.20 -30.01
N GLY A 416 -2.11 1.49 -30.72
CA GLY A 416 -0.92 1.92 -31.39
C GLY A 416 -1.04 2.15 -32.88
N PHE A 417 -1.97 1.55 -33.64
CA PHE A 417 -1.93 1.83 -35.09
C PHE A 417 -2.60 3.19 -35.39
N ARG A 418 -3.77 3.45 -34.84
CA ARG A 418 -4.35 4.80 -34.90
C ARG A 418 -3.53 5.82 -34.12
N THR A 419 -2.99 5.45 -32.96
CA THR A 419 -2.13 6.34 -32.17
C THR A 419 -0.73 6.45 -32.79
N ARG A 420 -0.18 5.42 -33.44
CA ARG A 420 1.05 5.53 -34.26
C ARG A 420 0.83 6.33 -35.52
N LEU A 421 -0.27 6.09 -36.24
CA LEU A 421 -0.61 6.88 -37.44
C LEU A 421 -0.92 8.34 -37.07
N ARG A 422 -1.61 8.55 -35.95
CA ARG A 422 -1.85 9.89 -35.39
C ARG A 422 -0.57 10.53 -34.87
N ARG A 423 0.33 9.78 -34.22
CA ARG A 423 1.67 10.23 -33.81
C ARG A 423 2.58 10.54 -35.01
N LEU A 424 2.44 9.82 -36.13
CA LEU A 424 3.17 10.06 -37.37
C LEU A 424 2.61 11.25 -38.17
N LEU A 425 1.27 11.45 -38.12
CA LEU A 425 0.59 12.48 -38.92
C LEU A 425 0.38 13.81 -38.17
N ILE A 426 0.26 13.78 -36.85
CA ILE A 426 -0.12 14.96 -36.03
C ILE A 426 0.98 15.29 -34.99
N GLY A 427 2.08 14.54 -34.97
CA GLY A 427 3.06 14.59 -33.88
C GLY A 427 2.59 13.81 -32.64
N ARG A 428 3.45 13.64 -31.67
CA ARG A 428 3.09 13.07 -30.36
C ARG A 428 1.99 13.93 -29.77
N ASP A 429 0.86 13.28 -29.41
CA ASP A 429 -0.22 13.92 -28.65
C ASP A 429 0.35 14.21 -27.23
N ASP A 430 1.03 15.33 -27.10
CA ASP A 430 1.44 15.92 -25.82
C ASP A 430 0.22 16.57 -25.14
N ARG A 431 -0.93 15.85 -25.06
CA ARG A 431 -2.10 16.35 -24.35
C ARG A 431 -1.86 16.51 -22.85
N GLN A 432 -0.77 15.93 -22.36
CA GLN A 432 -0.17 16.23 -21.09
C GLN A 432 1.28 16.66 -21.36
N GLY A 433 1.46 17.90 -21.76
CA GLY A 433 2.77 18.54 -21.87
C GLY A 433 3.46 18.59 -20.51
N TYR A 434 4.76 18.74 -20.50
CA TYR A 434 5.48 19.05 -19.27
C TYR A 434 4.89 20.33 -18.64
N PRO A 435 4.59 20.33 -17.32
CA PRO A 435 3.94 21.45 -16.67
C PRO A 435 4.74 22.76 -16.82
N THR A 436 4.07 23.82 -17.28
CA THR A 436 4.71 25.14 -17.51
C THR A 436 4.91 25.95 -16.23
N TRP A 437 4.22 25.55 -15.17
CA TRP A 437 4.26 26.19 -13.85
C TRP A 437 5.39 25.69 -12.96
N ILE A 438 6.17 24.69 -13.35
CA ILE A 438 7.40 24.33 -12.63
C ILE A 438 8.38 25.52 -12.65
N ALA A 439 8.97 25.86 -11.49
CA ALA A 439 9.95 26.92 -11.39
C ALA A 439 11.21 26.56 -12.20
N ASN A 440 11.67 27.51 -13.03
CA ASN A 440 12.77 27.25 -13.98
C ASN A 440 14.10 26.87 -13.28
N ASP A 441 14.38 27.47 -12.12
CA ASP A 441 15.60 27.18 -11.36
C ASP A 441 15.54 25.79 -10.74
N PHE A 442 14.38 25.39 -10.25
CA PHE A 442 14.12 24.03 -9.76
C PHE A 442 14.27 23.00 -10.86
N GLU A 443 13.61 23.23 -12.01
CA GLU A 443 13.71 22.35 -13.19
C GLU A 443 15.16 22.11 -13.59
N ARG A 444 15.97 23.19 -13.68
CA ARG A 444 17.39 23.12 -14.07
C ARG A 444 18.22 22.37 -13.02
N ARG A 445 18.00 22.63 -11.72
CA ARG A 445 18.73 22.02 -10.61
C ARG A 445 18.58 20.50 -10.57
N VAL A 446 17.38 19.99 -10.79
CA VAL A 446 17.09 18.56 -10.71
C VAL A 446 16.91 17.85 -12.07
N ARG A 447 17.03 18.59 -13.18
CA ARG A 447 16.78 18.10 -14.55
C ARG A 447 15.43 17.38 -14.67
N LEU A 448 14.38 17.98 -14.09
CA LEU A 448 13.08 17.34 -13.92
C LEU A 448 12.43 16.95 -15.24
N LYS A 449 12.57 17.78 -16.28
CA LYS A 449 12.04 17.52 -17.62
C LYS A 449 12.69 16.30 -18.28
N ASP A 450 13.99 16.08 -18.07
CA ASP A 450 14.69 14.91 -18.60
C ASP A 450 14.27 13.64 -17.86
N ARG A 451 14.12 13.69 -16.54
CA ARG A 451 13.57 12.61 -15.72
C ARG A 451 12.14 12.23 -16.16
N TRP A 452 11.28 13.22 -16.37
CA TRP A 452 9.92 13.03 -16.87
C TRP A 452 9.90 12.35 -18.24
N ARG A 453 10.77 12.77 -19.19
CA ARG A 453 10.91 12.13 -20.50
C ARG A 453 11.41 10.68 -20.40
N GLN A 454 12.42 10.44 -19.57
CA GLN A 454 12.97 9.09 -19.35
C GLN A 454 11.89 8.14 -18.83
N ARG A 455 11.12 8.55 -17.82
CA ARG A 455 10.03 7.72 -17.26
C ARG A 455 8.94 7.42 -18.29
N ARG A 456 8.51 8.39 -19.06
CA ARG A 456 7.51 8.18 -20.13
C ARG A 456 8.02 7.31 -21.28
N ASN A 457 9.32 7.26 -21.50
CA ASN A 457 9.94 6.44 -22.54
C ASN A 457 10.42 5.07 -22.01
N ALA A 458 10.46 4.86 -20.70
CA ALA A 458 10.84 3.57 -20.13
C ALA A 458 9.86 2.48 -20.61
N SER A 459 10.42 1.40 -21.14
CA SER A 459 9.61 0.25 -21.54
C SER A 459 9.26 -0.56 -20.30
N VAL A 460 7.97 -0.69 -20.03
CA VAL A 460 7.41 -1.37 -18.84
C VAL A 460 7.31 -2.90 -19.03
N TYR A 461 8.02 -3.48 -20.00
CA TYR A 461 7.72 -4.85 -20.47
C TYR A 461 8.71 -5.92 -19.98
N GLU A 462 8.78 -6.15 -18.68
CA GLU A 462 9.49 -7.32 -18.17
C GLU A 462 8.62 -8.60 -18.28
N HIS A 463 7.34 -8.52 -17.88
CA HIS A 463 6.45 -9.68 -17.88
C HIS A 463 5.76 -9.87 -19.23
N PRO A 464 5.85 -11.09 -19.84
CA PRO A 464 5.42 -11.32 -21.23
C PRO A 464 3.90 -11.17 -21.43
N ILE A 465 3.09 -11.50 -20.43
CA ILE A 465 1.62 -11.52 -20.56
C ILE A 465 0.91 -10.51 -19.64
N HIS A 466 1.50 -10.12 -18.50
CA HIS A 466 0.95 -9.15 -17.55
C HIS A 466 1.93 -7.99 -17.24
N PRO A 467 2.44 -7.25 -18.24
CA PRO A 467 3.51 -6.28 -18.01
C PRO A 467 3.12 -5.15 -17.07
N GLN A 468 1.85 -4.72 -17.10
CA GLN A 468 1.38 -3.61 -16.25
C GLN A 468 1.19 -4.03 -14.80
N ALA A 469 0.52 -5.17 -14.55
CA ALA A 469 0.36 -5.71 -13.21
C ALA A 469 1.72 -6.00 -12.56
N TYR A 470 2.64 -6.61 -13.31
CA TYR A 470 3.99 -6.90 -12.83
C TYR A 470 4.75 -5.62 -12.47
N ALA A 471 4.68 -4.59 -13.32
CA ALA A 471 5.32 -3.30 -13.05
C ALA A 471 4.71 -2.59 -11.84
N SER A 472 3.38 -2.59 -11.69
CA SER A 472 2.68 -2.03 -10.52
C SER A 472 3.14 -2.70 -9.23
N LEU A 473 3.17 -4.04 -9.19
CA LEU A 473 3.59 -4.83 -8.02
C LEU A 473 5.07 -4.63 -7.63
N HIS A 474 5.92 -4.18 -8.55
CA HIS A 474 7.35 -3.93 -8.30
C HIS A 474 7.70 -2.43 -8.18
N SER A 475 6.70 -1.56 -8.24
CA SER A 475 6.84 -0.10 -8.08
C SER A 475 6.58 0.34 -6.64
N ALA A 476 6.73 1.65 -6.39
CA ALA A 476 6.33 2.27 -5.13
C ALA A 476 4.81 2.35 -4.91
N TYR A 477 4.00 2.02 -5.93
CA TYR A 477 2.56 2.26 -5.94
C TYR A 477 1.83 1.60 -4.76
N TRP A 478 1.97 0.26 -4.62
CA TRP A 478 1.26 -0.47 -3.56
C TRP A 478 1.75 -0.12 -2.17
N ALA A 479 3.07 0.06 -1.99
CA ALA A 479 3.60 0.54 -0.73
C ALA A 479 3.02 1.92 -0.35
N GLY A 480 2.87 2.82 -1.33
CA GLY A 480 2.25 4.13 -1.11
C GLY A 480 0.77 4.04 -0.75
N VAL A 481 -0.01 3.16 -1.41
CA VAL A 481 -1.43 2.92 -1.09
C VAL A 481 -1.58 2.40 0.33
N LEU A 482 -0.82 1.36 0.71
CA LEU A 482 -0.91 0.73 2.04
C LEU A 482 -0.37 1.66 3.15
N GLU A 483 0.68 2.42 2.87
CA GLU A 483 1.16 3.47 3.79
C GLU A 483 0.09 4.56 4.00
N GLY A 484 -0.69 4.92 2.96
CA GLY A 484 -1.80 5.87 3.08
C GLY A 484 -2.94 5.42 4.01
N GLU A 485 -3.06 4.11 4.25
CA GLU A 485 -4.00 3.52 5.22
C GLU A 485 -3.37 3.30 6.60
N ASP A 486 -2.10 3.60 6.76
CA ASP A 486 -1.38 3.48 8.02
C ASP A 486 -1.81 4.56 9.04
N ALA A 487 -1.73 4.20 10.33
CA ALA A 487 -2.07 5.12 11.42
C ALA A 487 -1.27 6.44 11.38
N GLY A 488 -0.04 6.41 10.83
CA GLY A 488 0.77 7.62 10.63
C GLY A 488 0.17 8.62 9.63
N TRP A 489 -0.67 8.13 8.71
CA TRP A 489 -1.38 8.96 7.74
C TRP A 489 -2.80 9.31 8.18
N ILE A 490 -3.58 8.31 8.60
CA ILE A 490 -5.00 8.51 8.93
C ILE A 490 -5.24 8.94 10.39
N GLY A 491 -4.22 8.89 11.25
CA GLY A 491 -4.33 9.23 12.67
C GLY A 491 -5.19 8.27 13.51
N VAL A 492 -5.42 7.05 13.02
CA VAL A 492 -6.33 6.08 13.67
C VAL A 492 -5.61 4.76 13.90
N PRO A 493 -5.61 4.19 15.13
CA PRO A 493 -4.99 2.90 15.43
C PRO A 493 -5.83 1.75 14.85
N LEU A 494 -5.66 1.50 13.57
CA LEU A 494 -6.34 0.48 12.77
C LEU A 494 -5.31 -0.28 11.92
N GLU A 495 -5.50 -1.58 11.73
CA GLU A 495 -4.69 -2.41 10.84
C GLU A 495 -5.52 -2.81 9.62
N ALA A 496 -5.18 -2.24 8.46
CA ALA A 496 -5.74 -2.64 7.18
C ALA A 496 -5.01 -3.88 6.65
N ARG A 497 -5.75 -4.87 6.17
CA ARG A 497 -5.24 -6.10 5.57
C ARG A 497 -5.86 -6.31 4.21
N ALA A 498 -5.04 -6.54 3.18
CA ALA A 498 -5.46 -6.67 1.78
C ALA A 498 -5.27 -8.11 1.27
N PRO A 499 -6.28 -9.00 1.40
CA PRO A 499 -6.15 -10.41 1.00
C PRO A 499 -5.85 -10.62 -0.49
N LEU A 500 -6.28 -9.70 -1.37
CA LEU A 500 -6.03 -9.81 -2.81
C LEU A 500 -4.56 -9.51 -3.19
N LEU A 501 -3.78 -8.96 -2.26
CA LEU A 501 -2.33 -8.77 -2.39
C LEU A 501 -1.50 -9.94 -1.80
N ASP A 502 -2.15 -11.07 -1.50
CA ASP A 502 -1.47 -12.27 -1.06
C ASP A 502 -0.50 -12.81 -2.12
N LEU A 503 0.74 -13.09 -1.72
CA LEU A 503 1.80 -13.50 -2.64
C LEU A 503 1.46 -14.77 -3.44
N ARG A 504 0.77 -15.74 -2.83
CA ARG A 504 0.33 -16.99 -3.49
C ARG A 504 -0.70 -16.70 -4.57
N LEU A 505 -1.64 -15.82 -4.25
CA LEU A 505 -2.68 -15.39 -5.18
C LEU A 505 -2.09 -14.57 -6.33
N LEU A 506 -1.17 -13.64 -6.05
CA LEU A 506 -0.48 -12.83 -7.05
C LEU A 506 0.35 -13.70 -8.02
N GLN A 507 1.09 -14.69 -7.51
CA GLN A 507 1.85 -15.64 -8.34
C GLN A 507 0.94 -16.46 -9.26
N PHE A 508 -0.20 -16.93 -8.75
CA PHE A 508 -1.20 -17.63 -9.56
C PHE A 508 -1.77 -16.72 -10.65
N LEU A 509 -2.19 -15.50 -10.31
CA LEU A 509 -2.83 -14.56 -11.24
C LEU A 509 -1.88 -14.10 -12.35
N LEU A 510 -0.60 -13.89 -12.05
CA LEU A 510 0.41 -13.52 -13.05
C LEU A 510 0.68 -14.64 -14.09
N ARG A 511 0.39 -15.88 -13.76
CA ARG A 511 0.50 -17.03 -14.68
C ARG A 511 -0.73 -17.26 -15.53
N LEU A 512 -1.85 -16.61 -15.22
CA LEU A 512 -3.10 -16.84 -15.98
C LEU A 512 -3.01 -16.23 -17.37
N PRO A 513 -3.48 -16.91 -18.42
CA PRO A 513 -3.74 -16.27 -19.69
C PRO A 513 -4.72 -15.09 -19.48
N PRO A 514 -4.37 -13.85 -19.91
CA PRO A 514 -5.24 -12.70 -19.71
C PRO A 514 -6.65 -12.90 -20.29
N VAL A 515 -6.76 -13.70 -21.34
CA VAL A 515 -8.03 -14.04 -21.98
C VAL A 515 -8.29 -15.54 -21.80
N PRO A 516 -9.46 -15.91 -21.30
CA PRO A 516 -10.61 -15.07 -20.94
C PRO A 516 -10.56 -14.50 -19.52
N TRP A 517 -9.61 -14.92 -18.67
CA TRP A 517 -9.69 -14.86 -17.22
C TRP A 517 -9.59 -13.46 -16.61
N CYS A 518 -8.64 -12.66 -17.08
CA CYS A 518 -8.38 -11.33 -16.51
C CYS A 518 -9.13 -10.20 -17.25
N ALA A 519 -9.68 -10.49 -18.43
CA ALA A 519 -10.50 -9.52 -19.14
C ALA A 519 -11.81 -9.30 -18.37
N ASN A 520 -12.07 -8.05 -17.94
CA ASN A 520 -13.26 -7.68 -17.18
C ASN A 520 -13.47 -8.50 -15.88
N LYS A 521 -12.39 -8.99 -15.27
CA LYS A 521 -12.41 -9.83 -14.04
C LYS A 521 -13.24 -11.10 -14.17
N GLU A 522 -13.28 -11.71 -15.35
CA GLU A 522 -14.11 -12.89 -15.64
C GLU A 522 -13.86 -14.04 -14.67
N LEU A 523 -12.61 -14.24 -14.26
CA LEU A 523 -12.23 -15.26 -13.27
C LEU A 523 -12.98 -15.04 -11.95
N ALA A 524 -12.89 -13.82 -11.40
CA ALA A 524 -13.51 -13.49 -10.13
C ALA A 524 -15.05 -13.56 -10.23
N ARG A 525 -15.64 -13.10 -11.34
CA ARG A 525 -17.10 -13.21 -11.58
C ARG A 525 -17.56 -14.65 -11.56
N LYS A 526 -16.87 -15.55 -12.27
CA LYS A 526 -17.21 -16.98 -12.29
C LYS A 526 -16.96 -17.65 -10.94
N ALA A 527 -15.85 -17.33 -10.29
CA ALA A 527 -15.51 -17.90 -9.00
C ALA A 527 -16.51 -17.49 -7.89
N MET A 528 -17.04 -16.27 -7.96
CA MET A 528 -17.97 -15.73 -6.97
C MET A 528 -19.46 -15.95 -7.31
N LYS A 529 -19.76 -16.66 -8.38
CA LYS A 529 -21.15 -17.03 -8.72
C LYS A 529 -21.77 -17.86 -7.59
N GLY A 530 -22.93 -17.43 -7.10
CA GLY A 530 -23.61 -18.04 -5.96
C GLY A 530 -23.14 -17.54 -4.58
N TYR A 531 -22.02 -16.80 -4.53
CA TYR A 531 -21.53 -16.14 -3.30
C TYR A 531 -21.90 -14.67 -3.23
N LEU A 532 -22.13 -14.04 -4.38
CA LEU A 532 -22.51 -12.63 -4.48
C LEU A 532 -23.81 -12.48 -5.28
N PRO A 533 -24.57 -11.39 -5.05
CA PRO A 533 -25.75 -11.09 -5.85
C PRO A 533 -25.40 -10.92 -7.34
N ASP A 534 -26.27 -11.37 -8.24
CA ASP A 534 -26.08 -11.24 -9.69
C ASP A 534 -25.90 -9.78 -10.13
N ALA A 535 -26.60 -8.85 -9.48
CA ALA A 535 -26.47 -7.41 -9.75
C ALA A 535 -25.05 -6.88 -9.48
N VAL A 536 -24.33 -7.44 -8.51
CA VAL A 536 -22.93 -7.09 -8.20
C VAL A 536 -21.98 -7.84 -9.14
N LEU A 537 -22.23 -9.13 -9.38
CA LEU A 537 -21.42 -9.94 -10.30
C LEU A 537 -21.37 -9.35 -11.70
N HIS A 538 -22.47 -8.80 -12.21
CA HIS A 538 -22.55 -8.25 -13.56
C HIS A 538 -22.41 -6.74 -13.61
N ARG A 539 -22.21 -6.06 -12.47
CA ARG A 539 -21.96 -4.61 -12.43
C ARG A 539 -20.74 -4.27 -13.27
N PRO A 540 -20.88 -3.38 -14.27
CA PRO A 540 -19.70 -2.84 -14.94
C PRO A 540 -18.91 -1.98 -13.97
N LYS A 541 -17.58 -1.88 -14.16
CA LYS A 541 -16.79 -0.89 -13.43
C LYS A 541 -17.22 0.50 -13.89
N THR A 542 -17.91 1.23 -13.03
CA THR A 542 -18.31 2.61 -13.26
C THR A 542 -17.40 3.53 -12.44
N PRO A 543 -16.80 4.57 -13.04
CA PRO A 543 -16.15 5.63 -12.26
C PRO A 543 -17.20 6.32 -11.36
N LEU A 544 -16.74 7.06 -10.37
CA LEU A 544 -17.61 7.96 -9.62
C LEU A 544 -18.40 8.85 -10.58
N VAL A 545 -19.66 9.15 -10.23
CA VAL A 545 -20.55 9.98 -11.05
C VAL A 545 -19.96 11.38 -11.25
N MET A 546 -19.24 11.88 -10.25
CA MET A 546 -18.59 13.18 -10.24
C MET A 546 -17.31 13.10 -9.41
N ASP A 547 -16.31 13.86 -9.79
CA ASP A 547 -15.13 14.05 -8.94
C ASP A 547 -15.50 14.83 -7.67
N PRO A 548 -15.13 14.36 -6.47
CA PRO A 548 -15.51 15.02 -5.21
C PRO A 548 -15.03 16.48 -5.11
N LEU A 549 -13.87 16.81 -5.66
CA LEU A 549 -13.37 18.19 -5.68
C LEU A 549 -14.17 19.07 -6.63
N GLU A 550 -14.51 18.55 -7.81
CA GLU A 550 -15.40 19.23 -8.75
C GLU A 550 -16.76 19.50 -8.11
N ALA A 551 -17.31 18.53 -7.38
CA ALA A 551 -18.56 18.71 -6.65
C ALA A 551 -18.46 19.79 -5.56
N CYS A 552 -17.33 19.86 -4.83
CA CYS A 552 -17.07 20.93 -3.86
C CYS A 552 -16.96 22.31 -4.52
N GLN A 553 -16.31 22.40 -5.68
CA GLN A 553 -16.24 23.65 -6.45
C GLN A 553 -17.64 24.14 -6.86
N GLN A 554 -18.48 23.22 -7.39
CA GLN A 554 -19.82 23.58 -7.87
C GLN A 554 -20.79 23.90 -6.74
N LYS A 555 -20.78 23.16 -5.64
CA LYS A 555 -21.79 23.26 -4.57
C LYS A 555 -21.39 24.16 -3.40
N GLN A 556 -20.09 24.29 -3.14
CA GLN A 556 -19.58 24.95 -1.93
C GLN A 556 -18.70 26.16 -2.27
N ALA A 557 -18.59 26.55 -3.56
CA ALA A 557 -17.70 27.61 -4.03
C ALA A 557 -16.25 27.48 -3.53
N TRP A 558 -15.80 26.21 -3.27
CA TRP A 558 -14.42 25.96 -2.90
C TRP A 558 -13.49 26.27 -4.08
N THR A 559 -12.42 27.00 -3.81
CA THR A 559 -11.38 27.31 -4.79
C THR A 559 -10.06 26.68 -4.32
N PRO A 560 -9.32 25.99 -5.23
CA PRO A 560 -8.11 25.29 -4.88
C PRO A 560 -6.97 26.21 -4.41
N VAL A 561 -7.08 27.51 -4.63
CA VAL A 561 -5.96 28.44 -4.43
C VAL A 561 -6.42 29.71 -3.72
N THR A 562 -5.64 30.12 -2.72
CA THR A 562 -5.63 31.48 -2.17
C THR A 562 -4.77 32.37 -3.08
N SER A 563 -5.08 33.67 -3.17
CA SER A 563 -4.34 34.66 -3.99
C SER A 563 -2.87 34.77 -3.60
N GLU A 564 -2.50 34.42 -2.36
CA GLU A 564 -1.13 34.48 -1.87
C GLU A 564 -0.53 33.08 -1.75
N PRO A 565 0.63 32.84 -2.40
CA PRO A 565 1.35 31.57 -2.29
C PRO A 565 1.96 31.43 -0.90
N PRO A 566 1.96 30.21 -0.30
CA PRO A 566 2.83 29.92 0.83
C PRO A 566 4.31 30.13 0.44
N GLU A 567 5.11 30.75 1.31
CA GLU A 567 6.51 31.06 0.98
C GLU A 567 7.30 29.80 0.59
N GLY A 568 7.07 28.68 1.25
CA GLY A 568 7.76 27.41 1.01
C GLY A 568 7.53 26.78 -0.37
N ILE A 569 6.48 27.15 -1.14
CA ILE A 569 6.21 26.59 -2.47
C ILE A 569 6.97 27.27 -3.60
N LEU A 570 7.33 28.55 -3.43
CA LEU A 570 7.92 29.39 -4.49
C LEU A 570 9.22 28.82 -5.09
N PRO A 571 10.10 28.14 -4.34
CA PRO A 571 11.28 27.50 -4.90
C PRO A 571 10.97 26.42 -5.95
N TYR A 572 9.77 25.83 -5.92
CA TYR A 572 9.36 24.67 -6.72
C TYR A 572 8.36 25.03 -7.84
N VAL A 573 7.49 26.01 -7.59
CA VAL A 573 6.35 26.35 -8.43
C VAL A 573 6.33 27.84 -8.78
N ASN A 574 6.22 28.15 -10.06
CA ASN A 574 5.86 29.49 -10.51
C ASN A 574 4.36 29.69 -10.29
N TRP A 575 4.00 30.30 -9.16
CA TRP A 575 2.62 30.37 -8.67
C TRP A 575 1.69 31.14 -9.63
N MET A 576 2.16 32.21 -10.26
CA MET A 576 1.35 32.95 -11.23
C MET A 576 0.96 32.10 -12.44
N LYS A 577 1.93 31.40 -13.03
CA LYS A 577 1.65 30.47 -14.15
C LYS A 577 0.75 29.30 -13.73
N TYR A 578 0.86 28.87 -12.46
CA TYR A 578 0.00 27.84 -11.93
C TYR A 578 -1.46 28.30 -11.83
N ILE A 579 -1.72 29.52 -11.32
CA ILE A 579 -3.05 30.12 -11.28
C ILE A 579 -3.62 30.26 -12.70
N GLU A 580 -2.85 30.81 -13.64
CA GLU A 580 -3.26 30.90 -15.05
C GLU A 580 -3.65 29.52 -15.64
N THR A 581 -2.90 28.46 -15.26
CA THR A 581 -3.23 27.09 -15.69
C THR A 581 -4.54 26.61 -15.09
N LEU A 582 -4.79 26.86 -13.79
CA LEU A 582 -6.03 26.50 -13.11
C LEU A 582 -7.26 27.18 -13.72
N GLU A 583 -7.17 28.46 -14.08
CA GLU A 583 -8.24 29.22 -14.72
C GLU A 583 -8.62 28.67 -16.10
N GLN A 584 -7.67 28.06 -16.80
CA GLN A 584 -7.87 27.46 -18.11
C GLN A 584 -8.47 26.05 -18.06
N VAL A 585 -8.42 25.38 -16.91
CA VAL A 585 -8.96 24.03 -16.74
C VAL A 585 -10.47 24.10 -16.60
N LYS A 586 -11.16 23.44 -17.54
CA LYS A 586 -12.61 23.24 -17.48
C LYS A 586 -12.92 21.79 -17.11
N GLY A 587 -13.65 21.58 -16.03
CA GLY A 587 -14.05 20.24 -15.54
C GLY A 587 -13.14 19.68 -14.46
N SER A 588 -13.07 18.35 -14.34
CA SER A 588 -12.32 17.66 -13.28
C SER A 588 -10.84 18.04 -13.27
N LEU A 589 -10.33 18.36 -12.08
CA LEU A 589 -8.92 18.65 -11.83
C LEU A 589 -8.11 17.35 -11.89
N SER A 590 -7.15 17.27 -12.80
CA SER A 590 -6.25 16.11 -12.82
C SER A 590 -5.34 16.10 -11.59
N LEU A 591 -4.88 14.91 -11.20
CA LEU A 591 -3.96 14.71 -10.08
C LEU A 591 -2.73 15.64 -10.18
N GLU A 592 -2.14 15.77 -11.36
CA GLU A 592 -0.97 16.61 -11.62
C GLU A 592 -1.22 18.09 -11.31
N ILE A 593 -2.47 18.57 -11.53
CA ILE A 593 -2.87 19.94 -11.22
C ILE A 593 -3.07 20.15 -9.71
N LEU A 594 -3.45 19.11 -8.99
CA LEU A 594 -3.67 19.17 -7.55
C LEU A 594 -2.37 19.10 -6.73
N CYS A 595 -1.30 18.51 -7.27
CA CYS A 595 -0.04 18.35 -6.55
C CYS A 595 0.57 19.66 -6.00
N PRO A 596 0.57 20.79 -6.73
CA PRO A 596 1.04 22.06 -6.17
C PRO A 596 0.23 22.54 -4.97
N VAL A 597 -1.12 22.39 -5.01
CA VAL A 597 -2.00 22.73 -3.87
C VAL A 597 -1.69 21.85 -2.68
N SER A 598 -1.61 20.54 -2.91
CA SER A 598 -1.29 19.55 -1.88
C SER A 598 0.05 19.84 -1.21
N LEU A 599 1.08 20.11 -2.01
CA LEU A 599 2.40 20.48 -1.48
C LEU A 599 2.34 21.78 -0.68
N ALA A 600 1.62 22.79 -1.15
CA ALA A 600 1.47 24.07 -0.48
C ALA A 600 0.80 23.92 0.90
N HIS A 601 -0.28 23.14 0.99
CA HIS A 601 -0.94 22.84 2.27
C HIS A 601 0.00 22.09 3.22
N TRP A 602 0.67 21.05 2.72
CA TRP A 602 1.60 20.27 3.54
C TRP A 602 2.76 21.11 4.08
N LEU A 603 3.39 21.97 3.24
CA LEU A 603 4.44 22.89 3.67
C LEU A 603 3.96 23.83 4.77
N LYS A 604 2.79 24.43 4.60
CA LYS A 604 2.17 25.29 5.61
C LYS A 604 1.90 24.54 6.93
N ASP A 605 1.46 23.29 6.86
CA ASP A 605 1.18 22.48 8.04
C ASP A 605 2.47 22.12 8.80
N ILE A 606 3.57 21.80 8.11
CA ILE A 606 4.86 21.55 8.77
C ILE A 606 5.47 22.80 9.38
N GLU A 607 5.29 23.97 8.77
CA GLU A 607 5.72 25.27 9.33
C GLU A 607 4.93 25.60 10.61
N ASN A 608 3.62 25.42 10.61
CA ASN A 608 2.73 25.69 11.75
C ASN A 608 2.79 24.63 12.84
N GLY A 609 2.97 23.35 12.49
CA GLY A 609 3.05 22.21 13.41
C GLY A 609 4.46 21.89 13.88
N GLY A 610 5.44 22.58 13.36
CA GLY A 610 6.88 22.36 13.58
C GLY A 610 7.43 22.80 14.92
N GLY A 611 6.60 22.91 15.93
CA GLY A 611 6.99 23.16 17.31
C GLY A 611 7.64 21.98 18.04
N ILE A 612 8.49 21.17 17.35
CA ILE A 612 9.53 20.39 18.02
C ILE A 612 10.85 21.01 17.55
N LYS A 613 11.23 22.09 18.22
CA LYS A 613 12.59 22.59 18.24
C LYS A 613 13.41 21.74 19.19
#